data_6b446b39765ecd444504d820baa6e9bd
#
_entry.id   6b446b39765ecd444504d820baa6e9bd
#
_cell.length_a   1.000
_cell.length_b   1.000
_cell.length_c   1.000
_cell.angle_alpha   90.00
_cell.angle_beta   90.00
_cell.angle_gamma   90.00
#
_symmetry.space_group_name_H-M   'P 1'
#
loop_
_entity.id
_entity.type
_entity.pdbx_description
1 polymer ?
#
loop_
_entity_poly.entity_id
_entity_poly.type
_entity_poly.pdbx_seq_one_letter_code
_entity_poly.pdbx_strand_id
1 'polypeptide(L)'
;ATTHRIPFIDALFISTTSVCVTGLTTVDVATSFTHIGHIIIMILIQIGGIGVMTFTSFFALSFMGKSSFTSKMMLKDMLNEDRTGGLFRVILNILFVTLFIEGIGAYFIYMDVRGSLPGGTQQELFYAMFHAVSAFCNAGISTLSGNMYDPLVADKYNLHFWIAMLIIFGGLGFPIVFNYLKLLHHLLMNGIKILIGKQKHYIHTPRIINVHTYIVVISTLILLITGTAFYLFFEYDNTLGDLPLRGKLANAFLGAVTPRTAGFNVADMATLAPPTLMLTLILMVIGAAP
;
A
#
# COMPACT_ATOMS: atom_id res chain seq x y z
N ALA A 1 -24.68 1.63 -10.94
CA ALA A 1 -23.41 1.94 -10.25
C ALA A 1 -22.69 3.12 -10.89
N THR A 2 -23.14 3.62 -12.04
CA THR A 2 -22.58 4.79 -12.76
C THR A 2 -23.50 5.99 -12.66
N THR A 3 -22.97 7.20 -12.69
CA THR A 3 -23.73 8.47 -12.65
C THR A 3 -24.38 8.78 -13.97
N HIS A 4 -23.72 8.41 -15.07
CA HIS A 4 -24.18 8.55 -16.45
C HIS A 4 -23.88 7.26 -17.22
N ARG A 5 -24.40 7.16 -18.46
CA ARG A 5 -24.15 5.98 -19.30
C ARG A 5 -22.69 5.98 -19.76
N ILE A 6 -21.89 5.05 -19.25
CA ILE A 6 -20.53 4.79 -19.72
C ILE A 6 -20.55 3.58 -20.68
N PRO A 7 -19.67 3.52 -21.69
CA PRO A 7 -19.50 2.34 -22.55
C PRO A 7 -19.21 1.10 -21.73
N PHE A 8 -19.71 -0.06 -22.19
CA PHE A 8 -19.43 -1.33 -21.53
C PHE A 8 -17.94 -1.63 -21.41
N ILE A 9 -17.17 -1.23 -22.41
CA ILE A 9 -15.72 -1.45 -22.46
C ILE A 9 -14.99 -0.70 -21.34
N ASP A 10 -15.41 0.55 -21.03
CA ASP A 10 -14.84 1.33 -19.92
C ASP A 10 -15.21 0.72 -18.56
N ALA A 11 -16.46 0.27 -18.41
CA ALA A 11 -16.88 -0.42 -17.19
C ALA A 11 -16.10 -1.72 -16.97
N LEU A 12 -15.88 -2.50 -18.05
CA LEU A 12 -15.06 -3.71 -18.01
C LEU A 12 -13.61 -3.38 -17.67
N PHE A 13 -13.04 -2.33 -18.30
CA PHE A 13 -11.68 -1.88 -18.04
C PHE A 13 -11.50 -1.49 -16.57
N ILE A 14 -12.39 -0.64 -16.02
CA ILE A 14 -12.33 -0.23 -14.60
C ILE A 14 -12.47 -1.42 -13.65
N SER A 15 -13.35 -2.37 -13.95
CA SER A 15 -13.51 -3.58 -13.14
C SER A 15 -12.24 -4.44 -13.17
N THR A 16 -11.65 -4.61 -14.35
CA THR A 16 -10.42 -5.40 -14.53
C THR A 16 -9.23 -4.74 -13.85
N THR A 17 -9.04 -3.42 -14.05
CA THR A 17 -7.93 -2.66 -13.41
C THR A 17 -8.05 -2.66 -11.89
N SER A 18 -9.30 -2.66 -11.36
CA SER A 18 -9.55 -2.74 -9.92
C SER A 18 -9.17 -4.10 -9.35
N VAL A 19 -9.55 -5.20 -10.01
CA VAL A 19 -9.19 -6.57 -9.57
C VAL A 19 -7.71 -6.86 -9.78
N CYS A 20 -7.14 -6.40 -10.90
CA CYS A 20 -5.70 -6.57 -11.15
C CYS A 20 -4.82 -5.58 -10.38
N VAL A 21 -5.46 -4.64 -9.65
CA VAL A 21 -4.76 -3.60 -8.87
C VAL A 21 -3.76 -2.83 -9.73
N THR A 22 -4.16 -2.46 -10.95
CA THR A 22 -3.28 -1.81 -11.94
C THR A 22 -3.31 -0.29 -11.79
N GLY A 23 -4.48 0.30 -11.43
CA GLY A 23 -4.65 1.74 -11.20
C GLY A 23 -4.84 2.60 -12.45
N LEU A 24 -4.89 2.00 -13.64
CA LEU A 24 -5.18 2.73 -14.87
C LEU A 24 -6.69 2.95 -15.01
N THR A 25 -7.08 4.14 -15.48
CA THR A 25 -8.49 4.49 -15.67
C THR A 25 -8.71 5.10 -17.06
N THR A 26 -9.79 4.70 -17.72
CA THR A 26 -10.22 5.27 -19.01
C THR A 26 -11.22 6.40 -18.82
N VAL A 27 -11.83 6.48 -17.65
CA VAL A 27 -12.78 7.53 -17.24
C VAL A 27 -12.44 7.99 -15.84
N ASP A 28 -12.81 9.22 -15.52
CA ASP A 28 -12.66 9.74 -14.16
C ASP A 28 -13.57 8.97 -13.18
N VAL A 29 -12.95 8.23 -12.27
CA VAL A 29 -13.67 7.39 -11.31
C VAL A 29 -14.49 8.25 -10.34
N ALA A 30 -14.00 9.44 -9.97
CA ALA A 30 -14.68 10.32 -9.02
C ALA A 30 -16.05 10.79 -9.53
N THR A 31 -16.15 11.14 -10.81
CA THR A 31 -17.35 11.72 -11.41
C THR A 31 -18.23 10.71 -12.13
N SER A 32 -17.67 9.62 -12.65
CA SER A 32 -18.37 8.63 -13.48
C SER A 32 -19.14 7.59 -12.66
N PHE A 33 -18.77 7.38 -11.41
CA PHE A 33 -19.38 6.35 -10.56
C PHE A 33 -20.17 6.94 -9.40
N THR A 34 -21.29 6.29 -9.08
CA THR A 34 -22.08 6.60 -7.88
C THR A 34 -21.36 6.07 -6.62
N HIS A 35 -21.83 6.46 -5.45
CA HIS A 35 -21.33 5.92 -4.18
C HIS A 35 -21.33 4.37 -4.14
N ILE A 36 -22.37 3.73 -4.68
CA ILE A 36 -22.43 2.26 -4.81
C ILE A 36 -21.35 1.77 -5.77
N GLY A 37 -21.08 2.50 -6.85
CA GLY A 37 -20.00 2.18 -7.79
C GLY A 37 -18.62 2.21 -7.11
N HIS A 38 -18.36 3.21 -6.30
CA HIS A 38 -17.12 3.31 -5.52
C HIS A 38 -16.98 2.16 -4.50
N ILE A 39 -18.09 1.74 -3.84
CA ILE A 39 -18.07 0.57 -2.95
C ILE A 39 -17.70 -0.70 -3.73
N ILE A 40 -18.28 -0.91 -4.91
CA ILE A 40 -17.95 -2.07 -5.76
C ILE A 40 -16.47 -2.04 -6.15
N ILE A 41 -15.95 -0.89 -6.59
CA ILE A 41 -14.53 -0.72 -6.94
C ILE A 41 -13.63 -1.04 -5.73
N MET A 42 -13.95 -0.52 -4.55
CA MET A 42 -13.20 -0.79 -3.31
C MET A 42 -13.16 -2.29 -2.99
N ILE A 43 -14.30 -2.98 -3.11
CA ILE A 43 -14.38 -4.44 -2.88
C ILE A 43 -13.55 -5.20 -3.93
N LEU A 44 -13.58 -4.79 -5.20
CA LEU A 44 -12.78 -5.39 -6.26
C LEU A 44 -11.27 -5.21 -6.00
N ILE A 45 -10.84 -4.01 -5.59
CA ILE A 45 -9.45 -3.74 -5.18
C ILE A 45 -9.05 -4.65 -4.01
N GLN A 46 -9.91 -4.76 -3.00
CA GLN A 46 -9.64 -5.60 -1.82
C GLN A 46 -9.50 -7.08 -2.19
N ILE A 47 -10.41 -7.60 -3.01
CA ILE A 47 -10.35 -8.99 -3.50
C ILE A 47 -9.09 -9.19 -4.33
N GLY A 48 -8.75 -8.23 -5.19
CA GLY A 48 -7.55 -8.28 -6.03
C GLY A 48 -6.27 -8.26 -5.19
N GLY A 49 -6.13 -7.29 -4.30
CA GLY A 49 -4.94 -7.14 -3.45
C GLY A 49 -4.70 -8.35 -2.54
N ILE A 50 -5.73 -8.85 -1.87
CA ILE A 50 -5.65 -10.07 -1.06
C ILE A 50 -5.52 -11.29 -1.98
N GLY A 51 -6.26 -11.31 -3.10
CA GLY A 51 -6.34 -12.43 -4.02
C GLY A 51 -5.00 -12.80 -4.64
N VAL A 52 -4.23 -11.84 -5.11
CA VAL A 52 -2.90 -12.10 -5.71
C VAL A 52 -1.99 -12.81 -4.71
N MET A 53 -1.92 -12.33 -3.47
CA MET A 53 -1.09 -12.91 -2.42
C MET A 53 -1.56 -14.30 -1.98
N THR A 54 -2.89 -14.47 -1.82
CA THR A 54 -3.48 -15.76 -1.40
C THR A 54 -3.52 -16.76 -2.54
N PHE A 55 -3.80 -16.30 -3.76
CA PHE A 55 -3.90 -17.12 -4.95
C PHE A 55 -2.55 -17.73 -5.32
N THR A 56 -1.49 -16.94 -5.34
CA THR A 56 -0.13 -17.45 -5.54
C THR A 56 0.26 -18.46 -4.47
N SER A 57 -0.07 -18.20 -3.21
CA SER A 57 0.16 -19.14 -2.11
C SER A 57 -0.68 -20.44 -2.27
N PHE A 58 -1.94 -20.30 -2.67
CA PHE A 58 -2.84 -21.45 -2.89
C PHE A 58 -2.40 -22.30 -4.08
N PHE A 59 -2.07 -21.68 -5.22
CA PHE A 59 -1.59 -22.40 -6.40
C PHE A 59 -0.27 -23.11 -6.13
N ALA A 60 0.68 -22.44 -5.48
CA ALA A 60 1.92 -23.07 -5.06
C ALA A 60 1.65 -24.34 -4.26
N LEU A 61 0.71 -24.32 -3.30
CA LEU A 61 0.33 -25.49 -2.49
C LEU A 61 -0.46 -26.56 -3.28
N SER A 62 -1.38 -26.15 -4.15
CA SER A 62 -2.27 -27.08 -4.89
C SER A 62 -1.51 -27.85 -5.95
N PHE A 63 -0.60 -27.23 -6.69
CA PHE A 63 0.26 -27.90 -7.65
C PHE A 63 1.33 -28.77 -6.99
N MET A 64 1.67 -28.51 -5.73
CA MET A 64 2.66 -29.24 -4.96
C MET A 64 2.08 -30.44 -4.18
N GLY A 65 0.77 -30.71 -4.28
CA GLY A 65 0.04 -31.71 -3.48
C GLY A 65 0.50 -33.17 -3.57
N LYS A 66 1.47 -33.51 -4.42
CA LYS A 66 2.12 -34.85 -4.52
C LYS A 66 3.64 -34.77 -4.68
N SER A 67 4.27 -33.65 -4.44
CA SER A 67 5.67 -33.48 -4.75
C SER A 67 6.58 -33.48 -3.53
N SER A 68 7.80 -33.91 -3.81
CA SER A 68 8.99 -34.10 -3.01
C SER A 68 9.14 -33.14 -1.81
N PHE A 69 9.80 -33.64 -0.78
CA PHE A 69 10.24 -32.90 0.42
C PHE A 69 10.90 -31.54 0.14
N THR A 70 11.62 -31.43 -1.00
CA THR A 70 12.23 -30.20 -1.49
C THR A 70 11.22 -29.10 -1.81
N SER A 71 10.08 -29.44 -2.39
CA SER A 71 9.02 -28.49 -2.73
C SER A 71 8.30 -27.94 -1.49
N LYS A 72 8.13 -28.80 -0.47
CA LYS A 72 7.60 -28.35 0.85
C LYS A 72 8.57 -27.43 1.56
N MET A 73 9.87 -27.62 1.38
CA MET A 73 10.91 -26.78 1.96
C MET A 73 10.96 -25.42 1.28
N MET A 74 10.85 -25.35 -0.07
CA MET A 74 10.74 -24.09 -0.81
C MET A 74 9.49 -23.28 -0.42
N LEU A 75 8.36 -23.95 -0.23
CA LEU A 75 7.14 -23.28 0.22
C LEU A 75 7.24 -22.79 1.66
N LYS A 76 7.90 -23.56 2.53
CA LYS A 76 8.24 -23.17 3.90
C LYS A 76 9.09 -21.90 3.90
N ASP A 77 10.04 -21.79 2.99
CA ASP A 77 10.91 -20.61 2.84
C ASP A 77 10.13 -19.40 2.29
N MET A 78 9.23 -19.62 1.31
CA MET A 78 8.39 -18.55 0.73
C MET A 78 7.34 -18.02 1.71
N LEU A 79 6.73 -18.89 2.51
CA LEU A 79 5.71 -18.50 3.50
C LEU A 79 6.31 -18.25 4.89
N ASN A 80 7.60 -18.56 5.09
CA ASN A 80 8.32 -18.41 6.35
C ASN A 80 7.60 -19.00 7.57
N GLU A 81 6.89 -20.14 7.38
CA GLU A 81 6.11 -20.78 8.41
C GLU A 81 6.59 -22.19 8.72
N ASP A 82 6.96 -22.43 10.00
CA ASP A 82 7.55 -23.68 10.50
C ASP A 82 6.55 -24.82 10.73
N ARG A 83 5.25 -24.61 10.43
CA ARG A 83 4.20 -25.59 10.69
C ARG A 83 3.35 -25.90 9.46
N THR A 84 3.31 -27.16 9.08
CA THR A 84 2.55 -27.75 7.97
C THR A 84 1.02 -27.81 8.21
N GLY A 85 0.49 -27.03 9.12
CA GLY A 85 -0.89 -27.11 9.57
C GLY A 85 -1.75 -25.90 9.22
N GLY A 86 -2.13 -25.73 7.96
CA GLY A 86 -3.32 -24.95 7.66
C GLY A 86 -3.15 -23.72 6.78
N LEU A 87 -3.13 -23.94 5.46
CA LEU A 87 -3.30 -22.88 4.46
C LEU A 87 -4.42 -21.90 4.84
N PHE A 88 -5.53 -22.42 5.36
CA PHE A 88 -6.66 -21.60 5.83
C PHE A 88 -6.26 -20.62 6.93
N ARG A 89 -5.40 -21.04 7.87
CA ARG A 89 -4.90 -20.15 8.92
C ARG A 89 -4.00 -19.05 8.35
N VAL A 90 -3.17 -19.37 7.34
CA VAL A 90 -2.33 -18.36 6.67
C VAL A 90 -3.22 -17.33 5.98
N ILE A 91 -4.24 -17.75 5.24
CA ILE A 91 -5.20 -16.85 4.58
C ILE A 91 -5.91 -15.96 5.60
N LEU A 92 -6.39 -16.52 6.70
CA LEU A 92 -7.02 -15.72 7.77
C LEU A 92 -6.06 -14.72 8.40
N ASN A 93 -4.80 -15.11 8.59
CA ASN A 93 -3.79 -14.18 9.11
C ASN A 93 -3.50 -13.05 8.12
N ILE A 94 -3.39 -13.35 6.82
CA ILE A 94 -3.25 -12.33 5.77
C ILE A 94 -4.42 -11.36 5.84
N LEU A 95 -5.64 -11.86 5.81
CA LEU A 95 -6.86 -11.05 5.87
C LEU A 95 -6.89 -10.16 7.12
N PHE A 96 -6.62 -10.75 8.29
CA PHE A 96 -6.62 -10.01 9.55
C PHE A 96 -5.57 -8.89 9.57
N VAL A 97 -4.33 -9.19 9.15
CA VAL A 97 -3.24 -8.20 9.13
C VAL A 97 -3.54 -7.08 8.13
N THR A 98 -4.04 -7.41 6.95
CA THR A 98 -4.45 -6.44 5.93
C THR A 98 -5.52 -5.49 6.47
N LEU A 99 -6.64 -6.02 6.96
CA LEU A 99 -7.73 -5.21 7.51
C LEU A 99 -7.29 -4.39 8.73
N PHE A 100 -6.38 -4.91 9.54
CA PHE A 100 -5.84 -4.19 10.69
C PHE A 100 -5.00 -2.98 10.27
N ILE A 101 -4.10 -3.14 9.31
CA ILE A 101 -3.26 -2.04 8.80
C ILE A 101 -4.11 -1.02 8.05
N GLU A 102 -5.04 -1.47 7.20
CA GLU A 102 -5.99 -0.60 6.50
C GLU A 102 -6.87 0.18 7.48
N GLY A 103 -7.35 -0.46 8.55
CA GLY A 103 -8.13 0.20 9.60
C GLY A 103 -7.35 1.30 10.32
N ILE A 104 -6.09 1.04 10.67
CA ILE A 104 -5.20 2.05 11.26
C ILE A 104 -4.96 3.19 10.26
N GLY A 105 -4.65 2.88 9.01
CA GLY A 105 -4.46 3.87 7.95
C GLY A 105 -5.70 4.73 7.73
N ALA A 106 -6.88 4.10 7.63
CA ALA A 106 -8.15 4.80 7.49
C ALA A 106 -8.42 5.75 8.67
N TYR A 107 -8.09 5.35 9.90
CA TYR A 107 -8.22 6.21 11.07
C TYR A 107 -7.36 7.49 10.95
N PHE A 108 -6.09 7.37 10.58
CA PHE A 108 -5.20 8.54 10.43
C PHE A 108 -5.62 9.40 9.24
N ILE A 109 -5.97 8.80 8.10
CA ILE A 109 -6.50 9.53 6.93
C ILE A 109 -7.77 10.31 7.32
N TYR A 110 -8.70 9.69 8.05
CA TYR A 110 -9.92 10.36 8.52
C TYR A 110 -9.61 11.56 9.42
N MET A 111 -8.64 11.43 10.34
CA MET A 111 -8.26 12.54 11.21
C MET A 111 -7.74 13.75 10.44
N ASP A 112 -7.00 13.53 9.34
CA ASP A 112 -6.44 14.60 8.52
C ASP A 112 -7.48 15.24 7.57
N VAL A 113 -8.47 14.46 7.12
CA VAL A 113 -9.50 14.90 6.15
C VAL A 113 -10.73 15.49 6.82
N ARG A 114 -10.88 15.28 8.12
CA ARG A 114 -12.04 15.72 8.90
C ARG A 114 -12.31 17.23 8.72
N GLY A 115 -13.54 17.57 8.33
CA GLY A 115 -13.98 18.94 8.06
C GLY A 115 -13.53 19.52 6.73
N SER A 116 -12.92 18.72 5.83
CA SER A 116 -12.39 19.20 4.56
C SER A 116 -13.22 18.79 3.35
N LEU A 117 -13.99 17.72 3.43
CA LEU A 117 -14.77 17.23 2.29
C LEU A 117 -16.24 17.72 2.35
N PRO A 118 -16.81 18.11 1.19
CA PRO A 118 -18.23 18.41 1.08
C PRO A 118 -19.03 17.13 1.28
N GLY A 119 -19.96 17.07 2.22
CA GLY A 119 -20.79 15.88 2.46
C GLY A 119 -20.66 15.31 3.87
N GLY A 120 -19.81 15.94 4.68
CA GLY A 120 -19.71 15.69 6.12
C GLY A 120 -19.08 14.34 6.48
N THR A 121 -19.21 13.97 7.74
CA THR A 121 -18.50 12.86 8.38
C THR A 121 -18.63 11.51 7.63
N GLN A 122 -19.79 11.24 7.05
CA GLN A 122 -20.02 9.97 6.34
C GLN A 122 -19.17 9.87 5.07
N GLN A 123 -19.08 10.96 4.31
CA GLN A 123 -18.25 10.99 3.10
C GLN A 123 -16.76 10.99 3.43
N GLU A 124 -16.35 11.69 4.48
CA GLU A 124 -14.97 11.69 4.97
C GLU A 124 -14.52 10.31 5.45
N LEU A 125 -15.39 9.59 6.17
CA LEU A 125 -15.11 8.23 6.61
C LEU A 125 -14.98 7.28 5.41
N PHE A 126 -15.89 7.40 4.44
CA PHE A 126 -15.82 6.59 3.22
C PHE A 126 -14.55 6.89 2.42
N TYR A 127 -14.20 8.17 2.26
CA TYR A 127 -12.96 8.60 1.63
C TYR A 127 -11.75 7.94 2.30
N ALA A 128 -11.68 8.01 3.62
CA ALA A 128 -10.58 7.44 4.39
C ALA A 128 -10.45 5.93 4.21
N MET A 129 -11.57 5.20 4.27
CA MET A 129 -11.59 3.75 4.04
C MET A 129 -11.19 3.40 2.61
N PHE A 130 -11.75 4.09 1.62
CA PHE A 130 -11.44 3.84 0.21
C PHE A 130 -9.95 4.04 -0.08
N HIS A 131 -9.38 5.18 0.37
CA HIS A 131 -7.98 5.49 0.13
C HIS A 131 -7.02 4.62 0.93
N ALA A 132 -7.40 4.17 2.13
CA ALA A 132 -6.60 3.21 2.88
C ALA A 132 -6.49 1.87 2.16
N VAL A 133 -7.60 1.33 1.64
CA VAL A 133 -7.64 0.11 0.84
C VAL A 133 -6.87 0.29 -0.47
N SER A 134 -7.14 1.38 -1.21
CA SER A 134 -6.48 1.67 -2.48
C SER A 134 -4.96 1.83 -2.32
N ALA A 135 -4.51 2.48 -1.24
CA ALA A 135 -3.09 2.69 -0.96
C ALA A 135 -2.39 1.40 -0.50
N PHE A 136 -2.99 0.65 0.42
CA PHE A 136 -2.39 -0.60 0.90
C PHE A 136 -2.33 -1.67 -0.19
N CYS A 137 -3.38 -1.80 -1.00
CA CYS A 137 -3.38 -2.70 -2.15
C CYS A 137 -2.53 -2.19 -3.32
N ASN A 138 -1.98 -0.97 -3.27
CA ASN A 138 -1.25 -0.32 -4.36
C ASN A 138 -2.09 -0.14 -5.64
N ALA A 139 -3.38 0.19 -5.50
CA ALA A 139 -4.28 0.38 -6.63
C ALA A 139 -4.24 1.79 -7.24
N GLY A 140 -3.91 2.82 -6.44
CA GLY A 140 -3.80 4.20 -6.93
C GLY A 140 -5.10 4.87 -7.39
N ILE A 141 -6.23 4.21 -7.25
CA ILE A 141 -7.53 4.76 -7.60
C ILE A 141 -8.00 5.71 -6.49
N SER A 142 -8.48 6.88 -6.88
CA SER A 142 -9.00 7.91 -5.96
C SER A 142 -10.48 8.20 -6.23
N THR A 143 -11.18 8.66 -5.20
CA THR A 143 -12.54 9.22 -5.29
C THR A 143 -12.54 10.73 -5.53
N LEU A 144 -11.37 11.34 -5.74
CA LEU A 144 -11.19 12.73 -6.15
C LEU A 144 -10.56 12.77 -7.54
N SER A 145 -11.05 13.66 -8.40
CA SER A 145 -10.58 13.79 -9.79
C SER A 145 -9.12 14.22 -9.88
N GLY A 146 -8.67 15.08 -8.97
CA GLY A 146 -7.28 15.52 -8.87
C GLY A 146 -6.37 14.55 -8.09
N ASN A 147 -6.85 13.36 -7.70
CA ASN A 147 -6.09 12.42 -6.87
C ASN A 147 -5.53 13.13 -5.62
N MET A 148 -4.22 13.05 -5.31
CA MET A 148 -3.62 13.72 -4.14
C MET A 148 -3.27 15.20 -4.39
N TYR A 149 -3.33 15.69 -5.63
CA TYR A 149 -3.19 17.11 -5.93
C TYR A 149 -4.54 17.84 -6.04
N ASP A 150 -5.67 17.18 -5.74
CA ASP A 150 -6.98 17.81 -5.65
C ASP A 150 -6.96 18.93 -4.60
N PRO A 151 -7.50 20.14 -4.91
CA PRO A 151 -7.49 21.29 -3.98
C PRO A 151 -8.04 21.00 -2.59
N LEU A 152 -8.91 19.99 -2.43
CA LEU A 152 -9.48 19.60 -1.15
C LEU A 152 -8.47 18.92 -0.21
N VAL A 153 -7.42 18.31 -0.78
CA VAL A 153 -6.46 17.49 -0.03
C VAL A 153 -4.99 17.83 -0.30
N ALA A 154 -4.70 18.67 -1.28
CA ALA A 154 -3.34 19.03 -1.67
C ALA A 154 -2.50 19.58 -0.52
N ASP A 155 -3.10 20.36 0.39
CA ASP A 155 -2.44 20.95 1.57
C ASP A 155 -2.36 20.00 2.77
N LYS A 156 -2.90 18.78 2.65
CA LYS A 156 -2.92 17.80 3.75
C LYS A 156 -1.66 16.93 3.75
N TYR A 157 -0.52 17.51 4.10
CA TYR A 157 0.77 16.82 4.04
C TYR A 157 0.87 15.57 4.92
N ASN A 158 0.14 15.51 6.03
CA ASN A 158 0.06 14.30 6.85
C ASN A 158 -0.68 13.17 6.11
N LEU A 159 -1.78 13.51 5.39
CA LEU A 159 -2.50 12.55 4.54
C LEU A 159 -1.55 11.92 3.51
N HIS A 160 -0.74 12.74 2.82
CA HIS A 160 0.25 12.24 1.86
C HIS A 160 1.26 11.30 2.51
N PHE A 161 1.70 11.61 3.73
CA PHE A 161 2.60 10.74 4.48
C PHE A 161 1.94 9.40 4.85
N TRP A 162 0.69 9.40 5.34
CA TRP A 162 -0.01 8.16 5.71
C TRP A 162 -0.30 7.29 4.50
N ILE A 163 -0.69 7.88 3.36
CA ILE A 163 -0.86 7.17 2.09
C ILE A 163 0.47 6.53 1.66
N ALA A 164 1.58 7.28 1.71
CA ALA A 164 2.89 6.74 1.38
C ALA A 164 3.28 5.56 2.28
N MET A 165 3.01 5.65 3.58
CA MET A 165 3.27 4.55 4.52
C MET A 165 2.44 3.31 4.20
N LEU A 166 1.15 3.46 3.87
CA LEU A 166 0.30 2.34 3.47
C LEU A 166 0.81 1.66 2.18
N ILE A 167 1.22 2.46 1.19
CA ILE A 167 1.84 1.97 -0.05
C ILE A 167 3.11 1.15 0.26
N ILE A 168 3.98 1.65 1.13
CA ILE A 168 5.22 0.97 1.51
C ILE A 168 4.89 -0.37 2.18
N PHE A 169 3.96 -0.39 3.14
CA PHE A 169 3.57 -1.63 3.82
C PHE A 169 2.93 -2.64 2.87
N GLY A 170 2.07 -2.19 1.95
CA GLY A 170 1.51 -3.05 0.90
C GLY A 170 2.58 -3.59 -0.05
N GLY A 171 3.48 -2.72 -0.51
CA GLY A 171 4.54 -3.04 -1.46
C GLY A 171 5.67 -3.91 -0.90
N LEU A 172 5.86 -3.96 0.43
CA LEU A 172 6.81 -4.89 1.07
C LEU A 172 6.33 -6.34 1.04
N GLY A 173 5.03 -6.54 0.85
CA GLY A 173 4.40 -7.85 0.84
C GLY A 173 4.17 -8.47 2.23
N PHE A 174 3.16 -9.35 2.28
CA PHE A 174 2.70 -9.98 3.52
C PHE A 174 3.80 -10.70 4.32
N PRO A 175 4.72 -11.50 3.73
CA PRO A 175 5.71 -12.24 4.51
C PRO A 175 6.62 -11.32 5.34
N ILE A 176 7.01 -10.18 4.76
CA ILE A 176 7.89 -9.22 5.43
C ILE A 176 7.13 -8.48 6.53
N VAL A 177 5.92 -7.98 6.22
CA VAL A 177 5.06 -7.30 7.19
C VAL A 177 4.74 -8.22 8.37
N PHE A 178 4.41 -9.49 8.09
CA PHE A 178 4.12 -10.47 9.14
C PHE A 178 5.34 -10.79 10.03
N ASN A 179 6.54 -10.86 9.46
CA ASN A 179 7.78 -11.03 10.23
C ASN A 179 8.03 -9.85 11.16
N TYR A 180 7.79 -8.60 10.69
CA TYR A 180 7.91 -7.42 11.54
C TYR A 180 6.84 -7.36 12.62
N LEU A 181 5.59 -7.73 12.33
CA LEU A 181 4.53 -7.82 13.33
C LEU A 181 4.82 -8.88 14.38
N LYS A 182 5.36 -10.06 13.98
CA LYS A 182 5.83 -11.08 14.93
C LYS A 182 6.96 -10.55 15.82
N LEU A 183 7.92 -9.84 15.24
CA LEU A 183 9.01 -9.22 15.98
C LEU A 183 8.48 -8.19 17.00
N LEU A 184 7.61 -7.28 16.54
CA LEU A 184 7.00 -6.26 17.39
C LEU A 184 6.20 -6.88 18.53
N HIS A 185 5.35 -7.88 18.22
CA HIS A 185 4.61 -8.63 19.25
C HIS A 185 5.55 -9.27 20.29
N HIS A 186 6.63 -9.90 19.83
CA HIS A 186 7.62 -10.52 20.72
C HIS A 186 8.32 -9.48 21.62
N LEU A 187 8.72 -8.34 21.03
CA LEU A 187 9.32 -7.23 21.78
C LEU A 187 8.38 -6.67 22.84
N LEU A 188 7.11 -6.41 22.45
CA LEU A 188 6.08 -5.91 23.36
C LEU A 188 5.79 -6.90 24.49
N MET A 189 5.60 -8.18 24.18
CA MET A 189 5.33 -9.22 25.18
C MET A 189 6.50 -9.43 26.13
N ASN A 190 7.74 -9.37 25.64
CA ASN A 190 8.92 -9.45 26.50
C ASN A 190 9.02 -8.20 27.40
N GLY A 191 8.79 -7.01 26.85
CA GLY A 191 8.74 -5.77 27.64
C GLY A 191 7.67 -5.81 28.73
N ILE A 192 6.46 -6.26 28.41
CA ILE A 192 5.36 -6.41 29.38
C ILE A 192 5.72 -7.46 30.45
N LYS A 193 6.31 -8.61 30.09
CA LYS A 193 6.70 -9.66 31.03
C LYS A 193 7.80 -9.18 31.99
N ILE A 194 8.72 -8.34 31.51
CA ILE A 194 9.76 -7.72 32.36
C ILE A 194 9.11 -6.72 33.31
N LEU A 195 8.21 -5.84 32.82
CA LEU A 195 7.49 -4.85 33.62
C LEU A 195 6.62 -5.49 34.73
N ILE A 196 6.01 -6.64 34.46
CA ILE A 196 5.17 -7.39 35.41
C ILE A 196 6.03 -8.27 36.36
N GLY A 197 7.37 -8.25 36.21
CA GLY A 197 8.28 -9.05 37.06
C GLY A 197 8.27 -10.56 36.79
N LYS A 198 7.60 -10.99 35.70
CA LYS A 198 7.55 -12.43 35.33
C LYS A 198 8.83 -12.93 34.66
N GLN A 199 9.72 -12.04 34.22
CA GLN A 199 11.01 -12.36 33.61
C GLN A 199 12.09 -11.40 34.08
N LYS A 200 13.28 -11.90 34.47
CA LYS A 200 14.43 -11.08 34.90
C LYS A 200 15.36 -10.67 33.74
N HIS A 201 15.31 -11.39 32.61
CA HIS A 201 16.18 -11.14 31.47
C HIS A 201 15.41 -11.23 30.15
N TYR A 202 15.86 -10.44 29.17
CA TYR A 202 15.37 -10.48 27.81
C TYR A 202 15.76 -11.82 27.15
N ILE A 203 14.76 -12.59 26.68
CA ILE A 203 15.03 -13.82 25.93
C ILE A 203 15.34 -13.44 24.48
N HIS A 204 16.59 -13.60 24.10
CA HIS A 204 17.02 -13.38 22.73
C HIS A 204 16.56 -14.56 21.86
N THR A 205 15.60 -14.32 20.96
CA THR A 205 15.20 -15.32 19.96
C THR A 205 16.07 -15.14 18.72
N PRO A 206 16.91 -16.15 18.37
CA PRO A 206 17.72 -16.04 17.17
C PRO A 206 16.86 -16.10 15.90
N ARG A 207 17.08 -15.15 14.99
CA ARG A 207 16.62 -15.13 13.59
C ARG A 207 15.09 -15.11 13.34
N ILE A 208 14.41 -14.09 13.88
CA ILE A 208 13.05 -13.75 13.42
C ILE A 208 13.11 -13.10 12.03
N ILE A 209 14.21 -12.41 11.70
CA ILE A 209 14.39 -11.72 10.42
C ILE A 209 15.27 -12.58 9.50
N ASN A 210 14.72 -12.96 8.36
CA ASN A 210 15.45 -13.66 7.31
C ASN A 210 16.36 -12.72 6.52
N VAL A 211 17.42 -13.25 5.90
CA VAL A 211 18.34 -12.49 5.03
C VAL A 211 17.56 -11.82 3.89
N HIS A 212 16.57 -12.50 3.31
CA HIS A 212 15.70 -11.93 2.28
C HIS A 212 14.96 -10.68 2.77
N THR A 213 14.32 -10.74 3.93
CA THR A 213 13.63 -9.59 4.56
C THR A 213 14.60 -8.41 4.77
N TYR A 214 15.83 -8.69 5.23
CA TYR A 214 16.84 -7.67 5.43
C TYR A 214 17.25 -6.97 4.12
N ILE A 215 17.51 -7.74 3.06
CA ILE A 215 17.87 -7.21 1.74
C ILE A 215 16.73 -6.33 1.20
N VAL A 216 15.50 -6.83 1.22
CA VAL A 216 14.34 -6.10 0.71
C VAL A 216 14.12 -4.78 1.44
N VAL A 217 14.22 -4.77 2.77
CA VAL A 217 14.02 -3.55 3.55
C VAL A 217 15.12 -2.53 3.30
N ILE A 218 16.38 -2.97 3.26
CA ILE A 218 17.48 -2.04 2.98
C ILE A 218 17.38 -1.47 1.56
N SER A 219 17.16 -2.31 0.55
CA SER A 219 17.00 -1.83 -0.83
C SER A 219 15.82 -0.85 -0.96
N THR A 220 14.69 -1.13 -0.28
CA THR A 220 13.54 -0.23 -0.21
C THR A 220 13.93 1.11 0.40
N LEU A 221 14.61 1.11 1.56
CA LEU A 221 15.03 2.34 2.22
C LEU A 221 15.98 3.17 1.36
N ILE A 222 16.97 2.53 0.71
CA ILE A 222 17.89 3.22 -0.19
C ILE A 222 17.13 3.86 -1.35
N LEU A 223 16.21 3.12 -2.00
CA LEU A 223 15.41 3.64 -3.11
C LEU A 223 14.49 4.78 -2.69
N LEU A 224 13.88 4.71 -1.49
CA LEU A 224 13.04 5.78 -0.97
C LEU A 224 13.84 7.04 -0.66
N ILE A 225 14.99 6.91 -0.02
CA ILE A 225 15.84 8.06 0.33
C ILE A 225 16.38 8.71 -0.95
N THR A 226 16.95 7.93 -1.86
CA THR A 226 17.50 8.45 -3.11
C THR A 226 16.41 9.00 -4.03
N GLY A 227 15.29 8.30 -4.17
CA GLY A 227 14.15 8.76 -4.96
C GLY A 227 13.58 10.07 -4.43
N THR A 228 13.38 10.20 -3.11
CA THR A 228 12.89 11.44 -2.48
C THR A 228 13.87 12.59 -2.68
N ALA A 229 15.17 12.34 -2.51
CA ALA A 229 16.20 13.38 -2.68
C ALA A 229 16.25 13.88 -4.12
N PHE A 230 16.24 12.98 -5.12
CA PHE A 230 16.23 13.38 -6.53
C PHE A 230 14.92 14.04 -6.96
N TYR A 231 13.77 13.54 -6.51
CA TYR A 231 12.48 14.17 -6.77
C TYR A 231 12.45 15.59 -6.21
N LEU A 232 12.88 15.77 -4.95
CA LEU A 232 12.98 17.09 -4.31
C LEU A 232 13.93 18.00 -5.09
N PHE A 233 15.08 17.48 -5.53
CA PHE A 233 16.07 18.27 -6.27
C PHE A 233 15.56 18.75 -7.63
N PHE A 234 14.90 17.87 -8.40
CA PHE A 234 14.43 18.20 -9.75
C PHE A 234 13.16 19.08 -9.74
N GLU A 235 12.30 18.93 -8.73
CA GLU A 235 11.02 19.64 -8.66
C GLU A 235 11.04 20.83 -7.70
N TYR A 236 12.19 21.14 -7.09
CA TYR A 236 12.29 22.15 -6.02
C TYR A 236 11.72 23.52 -6.39
N ASP A 237 12.00 23.97 -7.62
CA ASP A 237 11.56 25.26 -8.18
C ASP A 237 10.46 25.09 -9.24
N ASN A 238 9.98 23.87 -9.48
CA ASN A 238 8.92 23.54 -10.41
C ASN A 238 7.61 23.25 -9.65
N THR A 239 7.13 22.02 -9.66
CA THR A 239 5.84 21.63 -9.04
C THR A 239 5.81 21.82 -7.51
N LEU A 240 6.98 21.85 -6.87
CA LEU A 240 7.12 22.09 -5.42
C LEU A 240 7.40 23.55 -5.08
N GLY A 241 7.57 24.46 -6.06
CA GLY A 241 8.06 25.82 -5.88
C GLY A 241 7.32 26.60 -4.78
N ASP A 242 6.01 26.66 -4.88
CA ASP A 242 5.13 27.43 -3.98
C ASP A 242 4.83 26.77 -2.64
N LEU A 243 5.30 25.52 -2.42
CA LEU A 243 4.98 24.78 -1.21
C LEU A 243 5.94 25.11 -0.06
N PRO A 244 5.45 25.12 1.20
CA PRO A 244 6.30 25.19 2.37
C PRO A 244 7.22 23.96 2.44
N LEU A 245 8.34 24.05 3.13
CA LEU A 245 9.33 22.96 3.21
C LEU A 245 8.71 21.61 3.61
N ARG A 246 7.75 21.62 4.55
CA ARG A 246 7.00 20.43 4.95
C ARG A 246 6.20 19.82 3.79
N GLY A 247 5.58 20.68 2.97
CA GLY A 247 4.86 20.26 1.77
C GLY A 247 5.79 19.72 0.70
N LYS A 248 6.93 20.38 0.46
CA LYS A 248 7.96 19.91 -0.46
C LYS A 248 8.45 18.51 -0.09
N LEU A 249 8.74 18.27 1.19
CA LEU A 249 9.19 16.96 1.68
C LEU A 249 8.10 15.88 1.57
N ALA A 250 6.87 16.18 1.97
CA ALA A 250 5.77 15.21 1.91
C ALA A 250 5.42 14.81 0.47
N ASN A 251 5.35 15.79 -0.45
CA ASN A 251 5.06 15.53 -1.86
C ASN A 251 6.22 14.83 -2.56
N ALA A 252 7.47 15.20 -2.28
CA ALA A 252 8.64 14.51 -2.82
C ALA A 252 8.71 13.05 -2.31
N PHE A 253 8.38 12.82 -1.04
CA PHE A 253 8.33 11.48 -0.48
C PHE A 253 7.25 10.62 -1.14
N LEU A 254 6.00 11.11 -1.22
CA LEU A 254 4.92 10.39 -1.91
C LEU A 254 5.22 10.22 -3.40
N GLY A 255 5.80 11.25 -4.06
CA GLY A 255 6.24 11.19 -5.45
C GLY A 255 7.32 10.14 -5.73
N ALA A 256 8.18 9.86 -4.75
CA ALA A 256 9.18 8.78 -4.85
C ALA A 256 8.62 7.39 -4.51
N VAL A 257 7.59 7.33 -3.64
CA VAL A 257 6.92 6.07 -3.27
C VAL A 257 6.02 5.56 -4.38
N THR A 258 5.24 6.45 -4.99
CA THR A 258 4.17 6.12 -5.94
C THR A 258 4.62 5.34 -7.18
N PRO A 259 5.79 5.59 -7.83
CA PRO A 259 6.24 4.82 -8.98
C PRO A 259 6.49 3.34 -8.67
N ARG A 260 6.60 3.00 -7.41
CA ARG A 260 6.77 1.63 -6.94
C ARG A 260 5.44 0.89 -6.82
N THR A 261 4.65 0.89 -7.91
CA THR A 261 3.39 0.16 -8.10
C THR A 261 2.14 0.77 -7.46
N ALA A 262 2.14 2.04 -7.01
CA ALA A 262 1.01 2.58 -6.27
C ALA A 262 0.02 3.44 -7.09
N GLY A 263 0.50 4.33 -7.98
CA GLY A 263 -0.35 5.11 -8.88
C GLY A 263 -1.00 6.38 -8.30
N PHE A 264 -0.67 6.81 -7.09
CA PHE A 264 -1.16 8.08 -6.54
C PHE A 264 -0.34 9.27 -7.04
N ASN A 265 -1.00 10.28 -7.63
CA ASN A 265 -0.34 11.45 -8.18
C ASN A 265 -0.37 12.62 -7.20
N VAL A 266 0.80 13.20 -6.93
CA VAL A 266 0.97 14.42 -6.09
C VAL A 266 1.01 15.71 -6.91
N ALA A 267 1.15 15.59 -8.22
CA ALA A 267 1.12 16.67 -9.21
C ALA A 267 0.59 16.14 -10.54
N ASP A 268 0.20 17.03 -11.42
CA ASP A 268 -0.11 16.64 -12.80
C ASP A 268 1.17 16.14 -13.47
N MET A 269 1.12 14.90 -14.00
CA MET A 269 2.25 14.28 -14.68
C MET A 269 2.76 15.10 -15.87
N ALA A 270 1.89 15.91 -16.51
CA ALA A 270 2.27 16.78 -17.62
C ALA A 270 3.13 17.98 -17.19
N THR A 271 3.09 18.36 -15.92
CA THR A 271 3.85 19.50 -15.37
C THR A 271 5.20 19.11 -14.78
N LEU A 272 5.49 17.81 -14.66
CA LEU A 272 6.75 17.32 -14.11
C LEU A 272 7.93 17.60 -15.05
N ALA A 273 9.06 17.94 -14.47
CA ALA A 273 10.31 18.12 -15.19
C ALA A 273 10.77 16.82 -15.89
N PRO A 274 11.36 16.89 -17.10
CA PRO A 274 11.82 15.69 -17.80
C PRO A 274 12.77 14.79 -16.99
N PRO A 275 13.70 15.29 -16.16
CA PRO A 275 14.51 14.44 -15.29
C PRO A 275 13.69 13.67 -14.25
N THR A 276 12.60 14.27 -13.73
CA THR A 276 11.68 13.60 -12.79
C THR A 276 10.94 12.45 -13.47
N LEU A 277 10.49 12.65 -14.73
CA LEU A 277 9.86 11.58 -15.52
C LEU A 277 10.83 10.41 -15.74
N MET A 278 12.11 10.69 -16.04
CA MET A 278 13.12 9.64 -16.16
C MET A 278 13.37 8.91 -14.84
N LEU A 279 13.43 9.66 -13.73
CA LEU A 279 13.54 9.07 -12.39
C LEU A 279 12.36 8.15 -12.08
N THR A 280 11.13 8.60 -12.35
CA THR A 280 9.91 7.78 -12.13
C THR A 280 9.93 6.51 -12.97
N LEU A 281 10.34 6.57 -14.23
CA LEU A 281 10.49 5.38 -15.08
C LEU A 281 11.51 4.39 -14.51
N ILE A 282 12.65 4.86 -14.03
CA ILE A 282 13.68 3.99 -13.39
C ILE A 282 13.10 3.33 -12.14
N LEU A 283 12.40 4.10 -11.30
CA LEU A 283 11.77 3.56 -10.08
C LEU A 283 10.65 2.55 -10.41
N MET A 284 9.88 2.77 -11.49
CA MET A 284 8.87 1.82 -11.97
C MET A 284 9.47 0.49 -12.45
N VAL A 285 10.62 0.52 -13.13
CA VAL A 285 11.32 -0.69 -13.59
C VAL A 285 11.81 -1.53 -12.40
N ILE A 286 12.28 -0.88 -11.33
CA ILE A 286 12.70 -1.58 -10.11
C ILE A 286 11.49 -2.10 -9.35
N GLY A 287 10.39 -1.33 -9.33
CA GLY A 287 9.11 -1.70 -8.71
C GLY A 287 9.12 -1.82 -7.19
N ALA A 288 8.07 -2.43 -6.65
CA ALA A 288 7.99 -2.87 -5.26
C ALA A 288 8.65 -4.26 -5.11
N ALA A 289 8.97 -4.62 -3.87
CA ALA A 289 9.42 -5.98 -3.58
C ALA A 289 8.26 -6.97 -3.79
N PRO A 290 8.48 -8.07 -4.51
CA PRO A 290 7.46 -9.10 -4.69
C PRO A 290 7.21 -9.89 -3.39
#